data_b41d98307bcb2c3a1fbf126e1041b3b4
#
_entry.id   b41d98307bcb2c3a1fbf126e1041b3b4
#
_cell.length_a   1.000
_cell.length_b   1.000
_cell.length_c   1.000
_cell.angle_alpha   90.00
_cell.angle_beta   90.00
_cell.angle_gamma   90.00
#
_symmetry.space_group_name_H-M   'P 1'
#
loop_
_entity.id
_entity.type
_entity.pdbx_description
1 polymer ?
#
loop_
_entity_poly.entity_id
_entity_poly.type
_entity_poly.pdbx_seq_one_letter_code
_entity_poly.pdbx_strand_id
1 'polypeptide(L)'
;MITDRQVRKLLKALSFGKPVSVAALQAGMAEKTARRYRDLGKLPSEVHVEHDWRTRKDLFGEVWPQVEEQLRLNTGLQGKTLFEWLQREHPGNFEDGQLRTLQRRIKQWRAIEGPSKEVFFGQVHYPGDLCASDFTHMTSLDVTIAGQRFDHMVYHFVLTYSNWESVSLCYSESFESLSNGLQRALWKLGGVPRRHRTDRLSAAVNNPSDLKEFTARYQGLMNHYDLQMEKIQPRQANENGDVESSHNHFKTAVDQALMMRGSRDFERIEAYVEFLDSIVDGRNLGRQRRFAEEREILRALPPQRMDSFGKMTPRVNKGSLIQVLGNTYSVHSRLIGEKVTVRVFADHLEVWYAQKRVDQFPRLRGRGKHHVNYRHIIDWLVRKPGAFENYRYREDLFPTSHFRMAYDALCDRRSNNAATKDYLEILRLAAYESESAMDDVLRKLLREDASEEMWTIELVRTELRALCEGVLPSPVTDVQIDEVDLNEFDQLLDDVTQLEIPDLEDKEVFDDYYGHEANTGESIAGTSGTVVP
;
A
#
# COMPACT_ATOMS: atom_id res chain seq x y z
N MET A 1 -19.75 5.74 -53.49
CA MET A 1 -18.85 5.11 -54.51
C MET A 1 -19.71 4.19 -55.35
N ILE A 2 -19.54 4.14 -56.67
CA ILE A 2 -20.32 3.24 -57.53
C ILE A 2 -19.73 1.82 -57.42
N THR A 3 -20.60 0.82 -57.27
CA THR A 3 -20.21 -0.56 -57.09
C THR A 3 -20.34 -1.35 -58.42
N ASP A 4 -19.58 -2.43 -58.57
CA ASP A 4 -19.67 -3.32 -59.74
C ASP A 4 -21.10 -3.83 -59.95
N ARG A 5 -21.85 -4.09 -58.91
CA ARG A 5 -23.23 -4.53 -58.97
C ARG A 5 -24.14 -3.49 -59.64
N GLN A 6 -23.91 -2.22 -59.37
CA GLN A 6 -24.68 -1.12 -59.98
C GLN A 6 -24.35 -1.00 -61.46
N VAL A 7 -23.05 -1.10 -61.82
CA VAL A 7 -22.64 -1.02 -63.24
C VAL A 7 -23.13 -2.25 -64.02
N ARG A 8 -23.05 -3.46 -63.50
CA ARG A 8 -23.65 -4.65 -64.12
C ARG A 8 -25.16 -4.50 -64.35
N LYS A 9 -25.87 -3.92 -63.37
CA LYS A 9 -27.30 -3.66 -63.51
C LYS A 9 -27.60 -2.61 -64.58
N LEU A 10 -26.76 -1.57 -64.69
CA LEU A 10 -26.83 -0.55 -65.76
C LEU A 10 -26.63 -1.20 -67.13
N LEU A 11 -25.52 -1.93 -67.32
CA LEU A 11 -25.17 -2.57 -68.62
C LEU A 11 -26.26 -3.57 -69.04
N LYS A 12 -26.81 -4.34 -68.11
CA LYS A 12 -27.94 -5.25 -68.37
C LYS A 12 -29.19 -4.52 -68.81
N ALA A 13 -29.53 -3.38 -68.16
CA ALA A 13 -30.70 -2.60 -68.56
C ALA A 13 -30.52 -1.98 -69.95
N LEU A 14 -29.29 -1.55 -70.30
CA LEU A 14 -28.96 -1.02 -71.63
C LEU A 14 -29.01 -2.09 -72.72
N SER A 15 -28.58 -3.35 -72.42
CA SER A 15 -28.70 -4.50 -73.39
C SER A 15 -30.15 -4.86 -73.71
N PHE A 16 -31.11 -4.52 -72.84
CA PHE A 16 -32.53 -4.69 -73.12
C PHE A 16 -33.13 -3.43 -73.82
N GLY A 17 -32.30 -2.55 -74.40
CA GLY A 17 -32.78 -1.41 -75.20
C GLY A 17 -33.37 -0.25 -74.40
N LYS A 18 -33.17 -0.22 -73.04
CA LYS A 18 -33.71 0.85 -72.23
C LYS A 18 -32.88 2.14 -72.43
N PRO A 19 -33.53 3.34 -72.44
CA PRO A 19 -32.82 4.62 -72.46
C PRO A 19 -31.86 4.76 -71.29
N VAL A 20 -30.74 5.46 -71.48
CA VAL A 20 -29.71 5.65 -70.46
C VAL A 20 -30.23 6.25 -69.16
N SER A 21 -31.16 7.19 -69.27
CA SER A 21 -31.80 7.82 -68.11
C SER A 21 -32.57 6.81 -67.23
N VAL A 22 -33.33 5.89 -67.89
CA VAL A 22 -34.10 4.86 -67.17
C VAL A 22 -33.18 3.82 -66.58
N ALA A 23 -32.13 3.39 -67.33
CA ALA A 23 -31.13 2.44 -66.88
C ALA A 23 -30.32 2.99 -65.69
N ALA A 24 -29.96 4.28 -65.69
CA ALA A 24 -29.28 4.96 -64.62
C ALA A 24 -30.12 4.97 -63.33
N LEU A 25 -31.41 5.32 -63.45
CA LEU A 25 -32.35 5.33 -62.32
C LEU A 25 -32.48 3.93 -61.71
N GLN A 26 -32.65 2.91 -62.55
CA GLN A 26 -32.73 1.50 -62.14
C GLN A 26 -31.44 0.99 -61.47
N ALA A 27 -30.28 1.50 -61.88
CA ALA A 27 -28.98 1.14 -61.29
C ALA A 27 -28.65 1.99 -60.06
N GLY A 28 -29.46 2.99 -59.71
CA GLY A 28 -29.23 3.86 -58.54
C GLY A 28 -27.99 4.74 -58.71
N MET A 29 -27.81 5.35 -59.93
CA MET A 29 -26.69 6.26 -60.20
C MET A 29 -27.14 7.43 -61.08
N ALA A 30 -26.37 8.53 -61.01
CA ALA A 30 -26.60 9.69 -61.83
C ALA A 30 -26.40 9.37 -63.33
N GLU A 31 -27.22 9.99 -64.22
CA GLU A 31 -27.15 9.75 -65.67
C GLU A 31 -25.75 10.02 -66.28
N LYS A 32 -25.08 11.10 -65.81
CA LYS A 32 -23.70 11.41 -66.20
C LYS A 32 -22.75 10.25 -65.88
N THR A 33 -22.90 9.62 -64.74
CA THR A 33 -22.12 8.47 -64.36
C THR A 33 -22.48 7.23 -65.16
N ALA A 34 -23.74 7.02 -65.45
CA ALA A 34 -24.21 5.92 -66.32
C ALA A 34 -23.65 6.03 -67.74
N ARG A 35 -23.66 7.21 -68.36
CA ARG A 35 -23.02 7.43 -69.69
C ARG A 35 -21.54 7.09 -69.62
N ARG A 36 -20.81 7.54 -68.60
CA ARG A 36 -19.39 7.24 -68.42
C ARG A 36 -19.10 5.71 -68.38
N TYR A 37 -19.88 4.95 -67.61
CA TYR A 37 -19.69 3.50 -67.52
C TYR A 37 -20.19 2.73 -68.74
N ARG A 38 -21.23 3.24 -69.45
CA ARG A 38 -21.63 2.74 -70.74
C ARG A 38 -20.48 2.86 -71.78
N ASP A 39 -19.87 4.02 -71.87
CA ASP A 39 -18.83 4.34 -72.84
C ASP A 39 -17.49 3.62 -72.48
N LEU A 40 -17.20 3.44 -71.18
CA LEU A 40 -16.05 2.68 -70.70
C LEU A 40 -16.17 1.18 -70.90
N GLY A 41 -17.40 0.62 -70.82
CA GLY A 41 -17.63 -0.82 -70.93
C GLY A 41 -16.96 -1.69 -69.86
N LYS A 42 -16.39 -1.09 -68.83
CA LYS A 42 -15.63 -1.76 -67.74
C LYS A 42 -16.26 -1.56 -66.41
N LEU A 43 -16.07 -2.51 -65.48
CA LEU A 43 -16.54 -2.44 -64.11
C LEU A 43 -15.67 -1.49 -63.27
N PRO A 44 -16.20 -0.88 -62.21
CA PRO A 44 -15.42 -0.08 -61.28
C PRO A 44 -14.16 -0.76 -60.75
N SER A 45 -14.22 -2.05 -60.44
CA SER A 45 -13.06 -2.86 -60.01
C SER A 45 -11.99 -3.00 -61.08
N GLU A 46 -12.39 -3.03 -62.36
CA GLU A 46 -11.45 -3.14 -63.51
C GLU A 46 -10.82 -1.80 -63.90
N VAL A 47 -11.44 -0.70 -63.49
CA VAL A 47 -10.96 0.68 -63.69
C VAL A 47 -10.18 1.19 -62.50
N HIS A 48 -10.22 0.45 -61.38
CA HIS A 48 -9.50 0.83 -60.18
C HIS A 48 -8.00 0.68 -60.40
N VAL A 49 -7.32 1.79 -60.64
CA VAL A 49 -5.86 1.87 -60.63
C VAL A 49 -5.46 2.10 -59.15
N GLU A 50 -4.59 1.25 -58.62
CA GLU A 50 -3.96 1.52 -57.35
C GLU A 50 -3.19 2.83 -57.48
N HIS A 51 -3.70 3.86 -56.79
CA HIS A 51 -3.02 5.16 -56.76
C HIS A 51 -1.82 5.04 -55.82
N ASP A 52 -0.63 5.11 -56.42
CA ASP A 52 0.57 5.41 -55.66
C ASP A 52 0.54 6.89 -55.23
N TRP A 53 0.14 7.14 -54.01
CA TRP A 53 0.05 8.50 -53.43
C TRP A 53 1.44 9.14 -53.22
N ARG A 54 2.54 8.45 -53.48
CA ARG A 54 3.91 8.95 -53.36
C ARG A 54 4.31 9.76 -54.58
N THR A 55 3.73 10.94 -54.74
CA THR A 55 4.12 11.90 -55.81
C THR A 55 5.34 12.74 -55.41
N ARG A 56 5.78 12.70 -54.14
CA ARG A 56 6.96 13.43 -53.68
C ARG A 56 8.20 12.54 -53.66
N LYS A 57 9.35 13.11 -54.06
CA LYS A 57 10.66 12.42 -53.97
C LYS A 57 10.87 11.94 -52.54
N ASP A 58 11.32 10.71 -52.38
CA ASP A 58 11.66 10.15 -51.06
C ASP A 58 12.91 10.82 -50.50
N LEU A 59 12.75 11.68 -49.49
CA LEU A 59 13.83 12.46 -48.89
C LEU A 59 14.93 11.60 -48.28
N PHE A 60 14.58 10.42 -47.80
CA PHE A 60 15.51 9.51 -47.12
C PHE A 60 15.93 8.31 -48.00
N GLY A 61 15.53 8.28 -49.27
CA GLY A 61 15.80 7.13 -50.17
C GLY A 61 17.28 6.81 -50.31
N GLU A 62 18.11 7.82 -50.51
CA GLU A 62 19.55 7.69 -50.72
C GLU A 62 20.32 7.32 -49.43
N VAL A 63 19.87 7.78 -48.29
CA VAL A 63 20.52 7.54 -46.98
C VAL A 63 19.89 6.38 -46.20
N TRP A 64 18.80 5.83 -46.72
CA TRP A 64 18.07 4.77 -46.01
C TRP A 64 18.90 3.52 -45.75
N PRO A 65 19.74 3.03 -46.64
CA PRO A 65 20.60 1.87 -46.39
C PRO A 65 21.51 2.08 -45.17
N GLN A 66 22.03 3.31 -44.97
CA GLN A 66 22.87 3.65 -43.83
C GLN A 66 22.07 3.65 -42.53
N VAL A 67 20.84 4.21 -42.54
CA VAL A 67 19.93 4.17 -41.39
C VAL A 67 19.55 2.74 -41.02
N GLU A 68 19.29 1.92 -42.01
CA GLU A 68 18.93 0.52 -41.84
C GLU A 68 20.07 -0.30 -41.25
N GLU A 69 21.31 -0.07 -41.69
CA GLU A 69 22.50 -0.69 -41.12
C GLU A 69 22.64 -0.33 -39.63
N GLN A 70 22.48 0.95 -39.27
CA GLN A 70 22.51 1.38 -37.86
C GLN A 70 21.40 0.73 -37.04
N LEU A 71 20.20 0.60 -37.60
CA LEU A 71 19.07 -0.06 -36.95
C LEU A 71 19.27 -1.57 -36.77
N ARG A 72 19.96 -2.23 -37.71
CA ARG A 72 20.31 -3.66 -37.61
C ARG A 72 21.39 -3.90 -36.55
N LEU A 73 22.40 -3.00 -36.48
CA LEU A 73 23.44 -3.07 -35.47
C LEU A 73 22.89 -2.80 -34.06
N ASN A 74 22.01 -1.82 -33.92
CA ASN A 74 21.44 -1.39 -32.64
C ASN A 74 19.94 -1.11 -32.77
N THR A 75 19.12 -2.13 -32.59
CA THR A 75 17.65 -2.06 -32.73
C THR A 75 16.96 -1.06 -31.79
N GLY A 76 17.61 -0.69 -30.67
CA GLY A 76 17.13 0.27 -29.68
C GLY A 76 17.31 1.75 -30.05
N LEU A 77 18.02 2.07 -31.17
CA LEU A 77 18.28 3.46 -31.53
C LEU A 77 16.99 4.25 -31.76
N GLN A 78 16.89 5.41 -31.12
CA GLN A 78 15.72 6.28 -31.28
C GLN A 78 15.77 7.02 -32.62
N GLY A 79 14.59 7.24 -33.20
CA GLY A 79 14.49 7.95 -34.49
C GLY A 79 15.02 9.39 -34.43
N LYS A 80 14.98 10.05 -33.26
CA LYS A 80 15.58 11.37 -33.09
C LYS A 80 17.11 11.30 -33.16
N THR A 81 17.71 10.35 -32.49
CA THR A 81 19.17 10.13 -32.49
C THR A 81 19.70 9.85 -33.90
N LEU A 82 18.99 9.01 -34.65
CA LEU A 82 19.33 8.73 -36.06
C LEU A 82 19.16 9.95 -36.96
N PHE A 83 18.17 10.80 -36.66
CA PHE A 83 17.97 12.03 -37.42
C PHE A 83 19.07 13.05 -37.15
N GLU A 84 19.45 13.28 -35.92
CA GLU A 84 20.57 14.13 -35.52
C GLU A 84 21.90 13.61 -36.06
N TRP A 85 22.08 12.29 -36.14
CA TRP A 85 23.22 11.67 -36.80
C TRP A 85 23.23 11.96 -38.31
N LEU A 86 22.11 11.81 -39.04
CA LEU A 86 22.00 12.16 -40.45
C LEU A 86 22.28 13.64 -40.73
N GLN A 87 21.82 14.54 -39.84
CA GLN A 87 22.13 15.98 -39.97
C GLN A 87 23.61 16.29 -39.84
N ARG A 88 24.34 15.52 -39.03
CA ARG A 88 25.81 15.66 -38.90
C ARG A 88 26.58 15.07 -40.07
N GLU A 89 26.19 13.89 -40.53
CA GLU A 89 26.83 13.22 -41.67
C GLU A 89 26.52 13.90 -43.01
N HIS A 90 25.35 14.54 -43.11
CA HIS A 90 24.90 15.21 -44.35
C HIS A 90 24.43 16.65 -44.03
N PRO A 91 25.36 17.57 -43.70
CA PRO A 91 25.02 18.93 -43.34
C PRO A 91 24.19 19.66 -44.38
N GLY A 92 23.06 20.27 -43.94
CA GLY A 92 22.18 21.04 -44.83
C GLY A 92 21.16 20.23 -45.62
N ASN A 93 21.19 18.88 -45.59
CA ASN A 93 20.26 18.05 -46.36
C ASN A 93 18.95 17.75 -45.67
N PHE A 94 18.91 17.88 -44.32
CA PHE A 94 17.75 17.51 -43.51
C PHE A 94 17.35 18.63 -42.58
N GLU A 95 16.09 19.10 -42.71
CA GLU A 95 15.46 20.10 -41.85
C GLU A 95 14.69 19.44 -40.71
N ASP A 96 14.61 20.10 -39.55
CA ASP A 96 13.97 19.57 -38.33
C ASP A 96 12.51 19.09 -38.56
N GLY A 97 11.77 19.74 -39.44
CA GLY A 97 10.42 19.36 -39.79
C GLY A 97 10.29 17.96 -40.41
N GLN A 98 11.39 17.38 -40.87
CA GLN A 98 11.43 16.06 -41.55
C GLN A 98 11.57 14.89 -40.55
N LEU A 99 11.87 15.15 -39.28
CA LEU A 99 12.03 14.13 -38.25
C LEU A 99 10.84 13.15 -38.18
N ARG A 100 9.63 13.65 -38.27
CA ARG A 100 8.42 12.80 -38.23
C ARG A 100 8.35 11.84 -39.41
N THR A 101 8.86 12.23 -40.57
CA THR A 101 8.90 11.37 -41.77
C THR A 101 9.88 10.22 -41.55
N LEU A 102 11.08 10.51 -41.03
CA LEU A 102 12.04 9.46 -40.66
C LEU A 102 11.47 8.51 -39.58
N GLN A 103 10.89 9.05 -38.52
CA GLN A 103 10.29 8.24 -37.47
C GLN A 103 9.20 7.30 -37.98
N ARG A 104 8.37 7.76 -38.94
CA ARG A 104 7.33 6.92 -39.55
C ARG A 104 7.95 5.79 -40.39
N ARG A 105 9.02 6.09 -41.14
CA ARG A 105 9.74 5.07 -41.91
C ARG A 105 10.44 4.05 -41.03
N ILE A 106 11.09 4.48 -39.95
CA ILE A 106 11.68 3.59 -38.93
C ILE A 106 10.61 2.71 -38.29
N LYS A 107 9.43 3.28 -37.96
CA LYS A 107 8.31 2.50 -37.41
C LYS A 107 7.87 1.41 -38.40
N GLN A 108 7.78 1.73 -39.67
CA GLN A 108 7.41 0.78 -40.74
C GLN A 108 8.48 -0.31 -40.87
N TRP A 109 9.75 0.05 -40.93
CA TRP A 109 10.86 -0.91 -40.97
C TRP A 109 10.87 -1.84 -39.77
N ARG A 110 10.71 -1.29 -38.57
CA ARG A 110 10.60 -2.09 -37.33
C ARG A 110 9.44 -3.08 -37.34
N ALA A 111 8.35 -2.75 -38.02
CA ALA A 111 7.20 -3.63 -38.13
C ALA A 111 7.42 -4.78 -39.16
N ILE A 112 8.25 -4.57 -40.17
CA ILE A 112 8.46 -5.52 -41.28
C ILE A 112 9.76 -6.32 -41.07
N GLU A 113 10.85 -5.66 -40.71
CA GLU A 113 12.20 -6.22 -40.68
C GLU A 113 12.85 -6.16 -39.29
N GLY A 114 12.25 -5.43 -38.35
CA GLY A 114 12.79 -5.31 -37.01
C GLY A 114 12.68 -6.60 -36.20
N PRO A 115 13.31 -6.64 -35.00
CA PRO A 115 13.23 -7.81 -34.13
C PRO A 115 11.80 -8.10 -33.74
N SER A 116 11.49 -9.39 -33.57
CA SER A 116 10.20 -9.82 -33.05
C SER A 116 9.94 -9.18 -31.66
N LYS A 117 8.71 -8.76 -31.43
CA LYS A 117 8.28 -8.28 -30.13
C LYS A 117 7.83 -9.45 -29.28
N GLU A 118 7.98 -9.30 -27.98
CA GLU A 118 7.43 -10.25 -27.03
C GLU A 118 5.91 -10.37 -27.19
N VAL A 119 5.42 -11.61 -27.27
CA VAL A 119 4.00 -11.91 -27.39
C VAL A 119 3.45 -12.23 -26.01
N PHE A 120 2.49 -11.44 -25.57
CA PHE A 120 1.76 -11.73 -24.34
C PHE A 120 0.56 -12.64 -24.65
N PHE A 121 0.54 -13.81 -24.02
CA PHE A 121 -0.57 -14.74 -24.13
C PHE A 121 -1.59 -14.43 -23.03
N GLY A 122 -2.80 -14.01 -23.41
CA GLY A 122 -3.89 -13.76 -22.47
C GLY A 122 -4.21 -15.02 -21.66
N GLN A 123 -4.19 -14.90 -20.33
CA GLN A 123 -4.51 -16.01 -19.44
C GLN A 123 -5.98 -16.00 -19.08
N VAL A 124 -6.59 -17.18 -18.95
CA VAL A 124 -7.96 -17.31 -18.48
C VAL A 124 -7.95 -17.36 -16.96
N HIS A 125 -8.64 -16.42 -16.34
CA HIS A 125 -8.84 -16.39 -14.90
C HIS A 125 -10.23 -16.87 -14.54
N TYR A 126 -10.34 -17.63 -13.45
CA TYR A 126 -11.60 -18.15 -12.92
C TYR A 126 -11.97 -17.42 -11.63
N PRO A 127 -13.27 -17.17 -11.37
CA PRO A 127 -13.68 -16.49 -10.15
C PRO A 127 -13.25 -17.28 -8.91
N GLY A 128 -12.77 -16.58 -7.89
CA GLY A 128 -12.34 -17.14 -6.60
C GLY A 128 -11.12 -18.06 -6.63
N ASP A 129 -10.46 -18.20 -7.80
CA ASP A 129 -9.33 -19.14 -7.93
C ASP A 129 -8.01 -18.54 -7.47
N LEU A 130 -7.62 -17.40 -8.01
CA LEU A 130 -6.28 -16.84 -7.82
C LEU A 130 -6.32 -15.39 -7.36
N CYS A 131 -5.62 -15.12 -6.27
CA CYS A 131 -5.20 -13.76 -5.93
C CYS A 131 -3.67 -13.63 -6.06
N ALA A 132 -3.24 -12.45 -6.41
CA ALA A 132 -1.84 -12.11 -6.50
C ALA A 132 -1.52 -10.89 -5.65
N SER A 133 -0.31 -10.84 -5.11
CA SER A 133 0.14 -9.68 -4.33
C SER A 133 1.62 -9.41 -4.52
N ASP A 134 1.98 -8.15 -4.40
CA ASP A 134 3.38 -7.71 -4.44
C ASP A 134 3.53 -6.38 -3.71
N PHE A 135 4.79 -5.99 -3.46
CA PHE A 135 5.15 -4.71 -2.88
C PHE A 135 5.52 -3.71 -3.97
N THR A 136 5.10 -2.47 -3.79
CA THR A 136 5.48 -1.41 -4.72
C THR A 136 5.89 -0.14 -3.99
N HIS A 137 7.03 0.45 -4.41
CA HIS A 137 7.52 1.72 -3.88
C HIS A 137 6.67 2.89 -4.37
N MET A 138 6.35 3.81 -3.47
CA MET A 138 5.57 5.02 -3.75
C MET A 138 6.42 6.29 -3.73
N THR A 139 7.74 6.16 -3.68
CA THR A 139 8.70 7.28 -3.58
C THR A 139 8.61 8.28 -4.73
N SER A 140 8.22 7.81 -5.93
CA SER A 140 8.05 8.68 -7.11
C SER A 140 6.87 9.65 -7.03
N LEU A 141 6.01 9.49 -6.03
CA LEU A 141 4.86 10.36 -5.81
C LEU A 141 5.17 11.58 -4.94
N ASP A 142 6.37 11.67 -4.36
CA ASP A 142 6.84 12.79 -3.54
C ASP A 142 5.85 13.23 -2.45
N VAL A 143 5.22 12.24 -1.78
CA VAL A 143 4.28 12.49 -0.69
C VAL A 143 5.03 12.98 0.54
N THR A 144 4.45 13.96 1.24
CA THR A 144 4.95 14.46 2.53
C THR A 144 3.90 14.28 3.62
N ILE A 145 4.36 14.12 4.87
CA ILE A 145 3.52 14.12 6.07
C ILE A 145 4.02 15.25 6.98
N ALA A 146 3.15 16.21 7.30
CA ALA A 146 3.50 17.40 8.06
C ALA A 146 4.75 18.11 7.49
N GLY A 147 4.82 18.26 6.16
CA GLY A 147 5.93 18.86 5.43
C GLY A 147 7.20 18.01 5.33
N GLN A 148 7.24 16.82 5.91
CA GLN A 148 8.40 15.92 5.86
C GLN A 148 8.22 14.83 4.80
N ARG A 149 9.26 14.58 4.01
CA ARG A 149 9.26 13.54 2.98
C ARG A 149 8.91 12.18 3.57
N PHE A 150 7.96 11.51 2.93
CA PHE A 150 7.41 10.24 3.39
C PHE A 150 7.72 9.10 2.40
N ASP A 151 8.92 8.53 2.52
CA ASP A 151 9.31 7.37 1.73
C ASP A 151 8.64 6.11 2.27
N HIS A 152 7.80 5.49 1.45
CA HIS A 152 7.02 4.32 1.83
C HIS A 152 6.77 3.38 0.66
N MET A 153 6.22 2.24 0.98
CA MET A 153 5.74 1.21 0.06
C MET A 153 4.28 0.91 0.35
N VAL A 154 3.62 0.28 -0.58
CA VAL A 154 2.34 -0.38 -0.34
C VAL A 154 2.43 -1.85 -0.70
N TYR A 155 1.83 -2.70 0.11
CA TYR A 155 1.47 -4.05 -0.25
C TYR A 155 0.18 -3.97 -1.06
N HIS A 156 0.20 -4.47 -2.27
CA HIS A 156 -0.92 -4.43 -3.21
C HIS A 156 -1.42 -5.84 -3.47
N PHE A 157 -2.68 -6.07 -3.18
CA PHE A 157 -3.40 -7.33 -3.37
C PHE A 157 -4.43 -7.16 -4.49
N VAL A 158 -4.51 -8.16 -5.39
CA VAL A 158 -5.42 -8.14 -6.54
C VAL A 158 -6.04 -9.53 -6.73
N LEU A 159 -7.36 -9.61 -6.92
CA LEU A 159 -8.02 -10.80 -7.44
C LEU A 159 -7.87 -10.82 -8.96
N THR A 160 -7.36 -11.91 -9.52
CA THR A 160 -7.01 -11.94 -10.96
C THR A 160 -8.22 -11.98 -11.90
N TYR A 161 -9.38 -12.45 -11.42
CA TYR A 161 -10.62 -12.51 -12.22
C TYR A 161 -11.35 -11.16 -12.26
N SER A 162 -11.68 -10.60 -11.12
CA SER A 162 -12.44 -9.35 -11.03
C SER A 162 -11.56 -8.10 -11.14
N ASN A 163 -10.25 -8.24 -10.93
CA ASN A 163 -9.30 -7.16 -10.65
C ASN A 163 -9.65 -6.33 -9.40
N TRP A 164 -10.48 -6.88 -8.49
CA TRP A 164 -10.70 -6.24 -7.19
C TRP A 164 -9.37 -6.12 -6.46
N GLU A 165 -9.11 -4.97 -5.89
CA GLU A 165 -7.82 -4.69 -5.29
C GLU A 165 -7.93 -4.12 -3.88
N SER A 166 -6.88 -4.31 -3.09
CA SER A 166 -6.71 -3.72 -1.77
C SER A 166 -5.24 -3.33 -1.59
N VAL A 167 -4.99 -2.22 -0.92
CA VAL A 167 -3.64 -1.78 -0.59
C VAL A 167 -3.47 -1.65 0.91
N SER A 168 -2.24 -1.82 1.37
CA SER A 168 -1.86 -1.59 2.76
C SER A 168 -0.52 -0.89 2.81
N LEU A 169 -0.45 0.21 3.56
CA LEU A 169 0.80 0.92 3.79
C LEU A 169 1.82 0.00 4.47
N CYS A 170 3.04 -0.01 3.98
CA CYS A 170 4.14 -0.74 4.57
C CYS A 170 5.48 -0.02 4.34
N TYR A 171 6.52 -0.49 5.02
CA TYR A 171 7.81 0.16 5.03
C TYR A 171 8.97 -0.77 4.68
N SER A 172 8.67 -2.04 4.54
CA SER A 172 9.61 -3.08 4.18
C SER A 172 8.88 -4.27 3.58
N GLU A 173 9.56 -5.05 2.79
CA GLU A 173 9.09 -6.33 2.24
C GLU A 173 9.21 -7.47 3.27
N SER A 174 8.84 -7.22 4.53
CA SER A 174 8.94 -8.19 5.61
C SER A 174 7.72 -9.12 5.65
N PHE A 175 7.87 -10.26 6.34
CA PHE A 175 6.74 -11.16 6.58
C PHE A 175 5.60 -10.45 7.32
N GLU A 176 5.91 -9.58 8.27
CA GLU A 176 4.92 -8.80 9.02
C GLU A 176 4.08 -7.93 8.09
N SER A 177 4.72 -7.26 7.12
CA SER A 177 4.03 -6.44 6.12
C SER A 177 3.17 -7.28 5.19
N LEU A 178 3.70 -8.42 4.70
CA LEU A 178 2.97 -9.36 3.85
C LEU A 178 1.76 -9.93 4.59
N SER A 179 1.96 -10.46 5.80
CA SER A 179 0.90 -11.07 6.60
C SER A 179 -0.19 -10.06 6.97
N ASN A 180 0.19 -8.85 7.39
CA ASN A 180 -0.78 -7.79 7.70
C ASN A 180 -1.58 -7.38 6.45
N GLY A 181 -0.88 -7.15 5.33
CA GLY A 181 -1.51 -6.73 4.08
C GLY A 181 -2.45 -7.78 3.51
N LEU A 182 -2.02 -9.05 3.47
CA LEU A 182 -2.85 -10.17 3.00
C LEU A 182 -4.09 -10.34 3.88
N GLN A 183 -3.92 -10.37 5.19
CA GLN A 183 -5.03 -10.54 6.12
C GLN A 183 -6.02 -9.37 6.04
N ARG A 184 -5.51 -8.12 5.96
CA ARG A 184 -6.38 -6.95 5.76
C ARG A 184 -7.20 -7.08 4.46
N ALA A 185 -6.55 -7.50 3.37
CA ALA A 185 -7.21 -7.69 2.08
C ALA A 185 -8.30 -8.78 2.15
N LEU A 186 -7.99 -9.96 2.70
CA LEU A 186 -8.96 -11.06 2.84
C LEU A 186 -10.16 -10.68 3.70
N TRP A 187 -9.94 -9.95 4.80
CA TRP A 187 -11.02 -9.50 5.68
C TRP A 187 -11.85 -8.38 5.06
N LYS A 188 -11.24 -7.47 4.28
CA LYS A 188 -11.97 -6.45 3.48
C LYS A 188 -12.76 -7.11 2.35
N LEU A 189 -12.21 -8.16 1.76
CA LEU A 189 -12.84 -8.99 0.73
C LEU A 189 -14.05 -9.76 1.26
N GLY A 190 -14.00 -10.21 2.51
CA GLY A 190 -15.02 -11.02 3.17
C GLY A 190 -14.94 -12.51 2.82
N GLY A 191 -13.80 -13.00 2.31
CA GLY A 191 -13.62 -14.40 1.95
C GLY A 191 -12.19 -14.72 1.51
N VAL A 192 -11.95 -16.00 1.19
CA VAL A 192 -10.63 -16.53 0.86
C VAL A 192 -10.64 -17.17 -0.52
N PRO A 193 -9.82 -16.69 -1.49
CA PRO A 193 -9.64 -17.36 -2.78
C PRO A 193 -8.90 -18.70 -2.61
N ARG A 194 -8.83 -19.48 -3.68
CA ARG A 194 -8.20 -20.80 -3.62
C ARG A 194 -6.68 -20.74 -3.55
N ARG A 195 -6.04 -19.87 -4.33
CA ARG A 195 -4.59 -19.78 -4.51
C ARG A 195 -4.10 -18.36 -4.27
N HIS A 196 -2.88 -18.25 -3.74
CA HIS A 196 -2.18 -16.98 -3.58
C HIS A 196 -0.83 -17.04 -4.29
N ARG A 197 -0.58 -16.05 -5.16
CA ARG A 197 0.68 -15.87 -5.88
C ARG A 197 1.40 -14.63 -5.35
N THR A 198 2.71 -14.77 -5.08
CA THR A 198 3.58 -13.64 -4.74
C THR A 198 4.97 -13.86 -5.31
N ASP A 199 5.59 -12.81 -5.85
CA ASP A 199 6.87 -12.91 -6.56
C ASP A 199 8.06 -13.08 -5.61
N ARG A 200 7.98 -12.57 -4.39
CA ARG A 200 9.18 -12.29 -3.59
C ARG A 200 9.34 -13.07 -2.30
N LEU A 201 9.08 -14.37 -2.33
CA LEU A 201 9.47 -15.21 -1.18
C LEU A 201 10.99 -15.27 -0.96
N SER A 202 11.80 -14.99 -1.97
CA SER A 202 13.26 -15.13 -1.97
C SER A 202 14.06 -13.84 -1.90
N ALA A 203 13.49 -12.69 -2.29
CA ALA A 203 14.24 -11.44 -2.43
C ALA A 203 14.36 -10.61 -1.14
N ALA A 204 13.46 -10.82 -0.18
CA ALA A 204 13.42 -10.03 1.05
C ALA A 204 14.41 -10.47 2.13
N VAL A 205 15.22 -11.51 1.88
CA VAL A 205 16.00 -12.16 2.93
C VAL A 205 17.46 -12.28 2.53
N ASN A 206 18.32 -11.58 3.27
CA ASN A 206 19.77 -11.56 3.05
C ASN A 206 20.51 -12.81 3.58
N ASN A 207 19.81 -13.70 4.31
CA ASN A 207 20.42 -14.85 4.99
C ASN A 207 19.62 -16.13 4.76
N PRO A 208 20.26 -17.30 4.51
CA PRO A 208 19.55 -18.57 4.34
C PRO A 208 18.70 -19.01 5.54
N SER A 209 19.09 -18.64 6.78
CA SER A 209 18.31 -18.91 8.00
C SER A 209 17.02 -18.11 8.02
N ASP A 210 17.08 -16.82 7.68
CA ASP A 210 15.94 -15.92 7.67
C ASP A 210 14.97 -16.33 6.55
N LEU A 211 15.47 -16.83 5.41
CA LEU A 211 14.65 -17.38 4.33
C LEU A 211 13.85 -18.60 4.78
N LYS A 212 14.47 -19.51 5.54
CA LYS A 212 13.77 -20.68 6.07
C LYS A 212 12.68 -20.28 7.06
N GLU A 213 12.96 -19.34 7.95
CA GLU A 213 11.98 -18.82 8.90
C GLU A 213 10.83 -18.11 8.18
N PHE A 214 11.13 -17.24 7.22
CA PHE A 214 10.11 -16.57 6.40
C PHE A 214 9.22 -17.57 5.68
N THR A 215 9.83 -18.59 5.05
CA THR A 215 9.08 -19.63 4.32
C THR A 215 8.19 -20.44 5.26
N ALA A 216 8.67 -20.81 6.45
CA ALA A 216 7.87 -21.55 7.42
C ALA A 216 6.69 -20.71 7.95
N ARG A 217 6.91 -19.44 8.25
CA ARG A 217 5.86 -18.50 8.69
C ARG A 217 4.83 -18.25 7.59
N TYR A 218 5.29 -18.08 6.34
CA TYR A 218 4.40 -17.94 5.19
C TYR A 218 3.56 -19.19 4.95
N GLN A 219 4.16 -20.39 5.07
CA GLN A 219 3.41 -21.64 5.00
C GLN A 219 2.35 -21.74 6.12
N GLY A 220 2.70 -21.30 7.34
CA GLY A 220 1.76 -21.22 8.45
C GLY A 220 0.57 -20.29 8.13
N LEU A 221 0.85 -19.12 7.52
CA LEU A 221 -0.19 -18.18 7.09
C LEU A 221 -1.09 -18.79 6.00
N MET A 222 -0.50 -19.46 5.02
CA MET A 222 -1.26 -20.13 3.95
C MET A 222 -2.15 -21.24 4.52
N ASN A 223 -1.61 -22.05 5.42
CA ASN A 223 -2.37 -23.13 6.08
C ASN A 223 -3.53 -22.58 6.93
N HIS A 224 -3.31 -21.45 7.63
CA HIS A 224 -4.34 -20.82 8.46
C HIS A 224 -5.57 -20.38 7.64
N TYR A 225 -5.33 -19.89 6.42
CA TYR A 225 -6.39 -19.47 5.47
C TYR A 225 -6.76 -20.56 4.45
N ASP A 226 -6.18 -21.74 4.55
CA ASP A 226 -6.31 -22.81 3.55
C ASP A 226 -5.99 -22.34 2.11
N LEU A 227 -5.03 -21.44 1.96
CA LEU A 227 -4.56 -20.90 0.69
C LEU A 227 -3.48 -21.81 0.09
N GLN A 228 -3.63 -22.17 -1.16
CA GLN A 228 -2.57 -22.86 -1.90
C GLN A 228 -1.54 -21.85 -2.40
N MET A 229 -0.24 -22.15 -2.13
CA MET A 229 0.84 -21.32 -2.65
C MET A 229 1.07 -21.59 -4.12
N GLU A 230 1.12 -20.54 -4.91
CA GLU A 230 1.59 -20.60 -6.28
C GLU A 230 2.96 -19.92 -6.39
N LYS A 231 3.97 -20.69 -6.77
CA LYS A 231 5.32 -20.16 -6.97
C LYS A 231 5.47 -19.67 -8.41
N ILE A 232 5.94 -18.45 -8.57
CA ILE A 232 6.36 -17.94 -9.88
C ILE A 232 7.67 -18.63 -10.24
N GLN A 233 7.74 -19.15 -11.48
CA GLN A 233 8.99 -19.75 -11.94
C GLN A 233 10.02 -18.64 -12.23
N PRO A 234 11.28 -18.79 -11.79
CA PRO A 234 12.31 -17.80 -12.06
C PRO A 234 12.45 -17.57 -13.57
N ARG A 235 12.44 -16.30 -14.00
CA ARG A 235 12.55 -15.83 -15.39
C ARG A 235 11.28 -15.95 -16.25
N GLN A 236 10.11 -16.16 -15.65
CA GLN A 236 8.83 -16.05 -16.36
C GLN A 236 8.11 -14.77 -15.91
N ALA A 237 8.58 -13.61 -16.38
CA ALA A 237 7.99 -12.30 -16.11
C ALA A 237 6.50 -12.21 -16.50
N ASN A 238 6.08 -13.03 -17.47
CA ASN A 238 4.72 -13.07 -18.00
C ASN A 238 3.68 -13.57 -16.99
N GLU A 239 4.08 -14.28 -15.92
CA GLU A 239 3.16 -14.81 -14.93
C GLU A 239 2.64 -13.73 -13.96
N ASN A 240 3.35 -12.60 -13.83
CA ASN A 240 3.01 -11.50 -12.91
C ASN A 240 2.52 -10.23 -13.62
N GLY A 241 2.37 -10.27 -14.95
CA GLY A 241 2.01 -9.10 -15.77
C GLY A 241 0.74 -8.38 -15.34
N ASP A 242 -0.25 -9.10 -14.80
CA ASP A 242 -1.49 -8.52 -14.30
C ASP A 242 -1.26 -7.65 -13.05
N VAL A 243 -0.41 -8.11 -12.12
CA VAL A 243 -0.09 -7.36 -10.88
C VAL A 243 0.80 -6.16 -11.20
N GLU A 244 1.82 -6.33 -12.04
CA GLU A 244 2.70 -5.23 -12.47
C GLU A 244 1.91 -4.14 -13.23
N SER A 245 1.02 -4.54 -14.12
CA SER A 245 0.10 -3.62 -14.81
C SER A 245 -0.82 -2.91 -13.82
N SER A 246 -1.36 -3.64 -12.84
CA SER A 246 -2.22 -3.09 -11.78
C SER A 246 -1.47 -2.07 -10.92
N HIS A 247 -0.19 -2.33 -10.58
CA HIS A 247 0.68 -1.38 -9.85
C HIS A 247 0.83 -0.05 -10.59
N ASN A 248 1.14 -0.10 -11.89
CA ASN A 248 1.30 1.10 -12.70
C ASN A 248 0.00 1.89 -12.82
N HIS A 249 -1.11 1.21 -13.03
CA HIS A 249 -2.43 1.83 -13.06
C HIS A 249 -2.82 2.43 -11.70
N PHE A 250 -2.51 1.75 -10.60
CA PHE A 250 -2.76 2.27 -9.26
C PHE A 250 -1.91 3.52 -8.97
N LYS A 251 -0.59 3.46 -9.21
CA LYS A 251 0.29 4.63 -9.03
C LYS A 251 -0.16 5.82 -9.86
N THR A 252 -0.53 5.59 -11.11
CA THR A 252 -1.06 6.66 -11.98
C THR A 252 -2.35 7.25 -11.40
N ALA A 253 -3.27 6.41 -10.89
CA ALA A 253 -4.51 6.89 -10.29
C ALA A 253 -4.25 7.73 -9.02
N VAL A 254 -3.30 7.30 -8.17
CA VAL A 254 -2.89 8.06 -6.98
C VAL A 254 -2.25 9.39 -7.38
N ASP A 255 -1.36 9.40 -8.37
CA ASP A 255 -0.71 10.62 -8.85
C ASP A 255 -1.72 11.63 -9.41
N GLN A 256 -2.66 11.17 -10.23
CA GLN A 256 -3.74 12.01 -10.76
C GLN A 256 -4.63 12.56 -9.64
N ALA A 257 -4.96 11.75 -8.63
CA ALA A 257 -5.75 12.20 -7.49
C ALA A 257 -4.99 13.23 -6.62
N LEU A 258 -3.67 13.06 -6.45
CA LEU A 258 -2.81 14.05 -5.78
C LEU A 258 -2.75 15.37 -6.55
N MET A 259 -2.67 15.33 -7.88
CA MET A 259 -2.74 16.52 -8.73
C MET A 259 -4.10 17.23 -8.60
N MET A 260 -5.20 16.50 -8.60
CA MET A 260 -6.54 17.05 -8.41
C MET A 260 -6.74 17.64 -7.01
N ARG A 261 -6.13 17.04 -5.99
CA ARG A 261 -6.13 17.57 -4.63
C ARG A 261 -5.33 18.88 -4.50
N GLY A 262 -4.37 19.13 -5.40
CA GLY A 262 -3.52 20.33 -5.40
C GLY A 262 -2.43 20.33 -4.33
N SER A 263 -2.28 19.25 -3.54
CA SER A 263 -1.25 19.11 -2.52
C SER A 263 -0.85 17.65 -2.37
N ARG A 264 0.46 17.42 -2.14
CA ARG A 264 1.04 16.11 -1.82
C ARG A 264 1.34 15.97 -0.33
N ASP A 265 1.04 17.00 0.47
CA ASP A 265 1.22 16.99 1.92
C ASP A 265 -0.04 16.55 2.65
N PHE A 266 0.14 15.74 3.70
CA PHE A 266 -0.92 15.29 4.59
C PHE A 266 -0.53 15.63 6.03
N GLU A 267 -1.49 15.98 6.86
CA GLU A 267 -1.25 16.32 8.26
C GLU A 267 -0.74 15.10 9.07
N ARG A 268 -1.27 13.91 8.74
CA ARG A 268 -0.99 12.65 9.44
C ARG A 268 -1.06 11.47 8.48
N ILE A 269 -0.42 10.37 8.88
CA ILE A 269 -0.34 9.13 8.07
C ILE A 269 -1.72 8.54 7.82
N GLU A 270 -2.61 8.58 8.82
CA GLU A 270 -3.98 8.06 8.74
C GLU A 270 -4.76 8.75 7.63
N ALA A 271 -4.65 10.07 7.50
CA ALA A 271 -5.29 10.84 6.43
C ALA A 271 -4.79 10.41 5.03
N TYR A 272 -3.50 10.08 4.91
CA TYR A 272 -2.96 9.52 3.68
C TYR A 272 -3.47 8.11 3.40
N VAL A 273 -3.59 7.26 4.42
CA VAL A 273 -4.15 5.91 4.29
C VAL A 273 -5.62 5.97 3.85
N GLU A 274 -6.43 6.84 4.46
CA GLU A 274 -7.82 7.10 4.07
C GLU A 274 -7.94 7.56 2.60
N PHE A 275 -7.01 8.43 2.19
CA PHE A 275 -6.92 8.87 0.80
C PHE A 275 -6.62 7.72 -0.16
N LEU A 276 -5.66 6.84 0.15
CA LEU A 276 -5.36 5.65 -0.66
C LEU A 276 -6.56 4.70 -0.72
N ASP A 277 -7.21 4.44 0.42
CA ASP A 277 -8.40 3.58 0.49
C ASP A 277 -9.54 4.14 -0.37
N SER A 278 -9.77 5.46 -0.36
CA SER A 278 -10.79 6.12 -1.20
C SER A 278 -10.56 5.90 -2.70
N ILE A 279 -9.31 5.95 -3.15
CA ILE A 279 -8.95 5.70 -4.55
C ILE A 279 -9.20 4.24 -4.91
N VAL A 280 -8.78 3.30 -4.06
CA VAL A 280 -9.01 1.87 -4.25
C VAL A 280 -10.51 1.55 -4.30
N ASP A 281 -11.29 2.10 -3.39
CA ASP A 281 -12.74 1.89 -3.34
C ASP A 281 -13.42 2.45 -4.60
N GLY A 282 -13.02 3.64 -5.07
CA GLY A 282 -13.47 4.20 -6.33
C GLY A 282 -13.16 3.32 -7.54
N ARG A 283 -11.94 2.73 -7.58
CA ARG A 283 -11.55 1.79 -8.64
C ARG A 283 -12.33 0.47 -8.58
N ASN A 284 -12.61 -0.02 -7.38
CA ASN A 284 -13.38 -1.25 -7.16
C ASN A 284 -14.87 -1.08 -7.52
N LEU A 285 -15.43 0.13 -7.48
CA LEU A 285 -16.80 0.39 -7.94
C LEU A 285 -17.00 -0.03 -9.40
N GLY A 286 -16.02 0.21 -10.27
CA GLY A 286 -16.09 -0.22 -11.67
C GLY A 286 -16.01 -1.73 -11.90
N ARG A 287 -15.69 -2.52 -10.86
CA ARG A 287 -15.44 -3.97 -10.93
C ARG A 287 -16.55 -4.81 -10.27
N GLN A 288 -17.59 -4.17 -9.74
CA GLN A 288 -18.64 -4.78 -8.91
C GLN A 288 -19.31 -5.99 -9.55
N ARG A 289 -19.54 -6.00 -10.86
CA ARG A 289 -20.20 -7.11 -11.55
C ARG A 289 -19.41 -8.41 -11.41
N ARG A 290 -18.12 -8.40 -11.82
CA ARG A 290 -17.26 -9.60 -11.72
C ARG A 290 -16.94 -9.94 -10.26
N PHE A 291 -16.80 -8.92 -9.43
CA PHE A 291 -16.57 -9.11 -8.01
C PHE A 291 -17.76 -9.82 -7.32
N ALA A 292 -18.99 -9.51 -7.69
CA ALA A 292 -20.18 -10.20 -7.16
C ALA A 292 -20.16 -11.70 -7.52
N GLU A 293 -19.83 -12.03 -8.79
CA GLU A 293 -19.68 -13.42 -9.24
C GLU A 293 -18.58 -14.15 -8.45
N GLU A 294 -17.48 -13.47 -8.17
CA GLU A 294 -16.33 -14.02 -7.45
C GLU A 294 -16.63 -14.24 -5.98
N ARG A 295 -17.33 -13.29 -5.34
CA ARG A 295 -17.68 -13.35 -3.92
C ARG A 295 -18.53 -14.56 -3.55
N GLU A 296 -19.38 -15.03 -4.45
CA GLU A 296 -20.22 -16.23 -4.23
C GLU A 296 -19.39 -17.52 -4.11
N ILE A 297 -18.17 -17.54 -4.65
CA ILE A 297 -17.31 -18.73 -4.73
C ILE A 297 -16.21 -18.69 -3.66
N LEU A 298 -15.94 -17.52 -3.06
CA LEU A 298 -14.93 -17.39 -2.03
C LEU A 298 -15.26 -18.26 -0.82
N ARG A 299 -14.23 -18.88 -0.25
CA ARG A 299 -14.36 -19.68 0.97
C ARG A 299 -14.50 -18.77 2.19
N ALA A 300 -15.08 -19.33 3.27
CA ALA A 300 -15.24 -18.60 4.51
C ALA A 300 -13.89 -18.21 5.14
N LEU A 301 -13.88 -17.07 5.80
CA LEU A 301 -12.75 -16.64 6.62
C LEU A 301 -12.63 -17.52 7.87
N PRO A 302 -11.41 -17.72 8.40
CA PRO A 302 -11.23 -18.34 9.72
C PRO A 302 -11.85 -17.43 10.81
N PRO A 303 -12.16 -17.98 12.00
CA PRO A 303 -12.82 -17.20 13.07
C PRO A 303 -11.98 -16.02 13.60
N GLN A 304 -10.66 -16.09 13.44
CA GLN A 304 -9.74 -15.03 13.87
C GLN A 304 -8.57 -14.85 12.91
N ARG A 305 -7.96 -13.68 12.94
CA ARG A 305 -6.72 -13.42 12.19
C ARG A 305 -5.56 -14.17 12.84
N MET A 306 -4.61 -14.58 12.01
CA MET A 306 -3.33 -15.10 12.49
C MET A 306 -2.47 -13.96 13.04
N ASP A 307 -1.73 -14.22 14.12
CA ASP A 307 -0.73 -13.29 14.62
C ASP A 307 0.35 -13.02 13.56
N SER A 308 0.47 -11.75 13.17
CA SER A 308 1.41 -11.32 12.11
C SER A 308 2.71 -10.72 12.66
N PHE A 309 2.97 -10.84 13.95
CA PHE A 309 4.17 -10.28 14.57
C PHE A 309 5.37 -11.24 14.55
N GLY A 310 6.58 -10.68 14.44
CA GLY A 310 7.83 -11.37 14.78
C GLY A 310 8.05 -11.33 16.29
N LYS A 311 8.66 -12.38 16.87
CA LYS A 311 8.95 -12.44 18.30
C LYS A 311 10.46 -12.37 18.53
N MET A 312 10.88 -11.45 19.40
CA MET A 312 12.26 -11.32 19.87
C MET A 312 12.29 -11.27 21.41
N THR A 313 13.38 -11.73 22.01
CA THR A 313 13.54 -11.74 23.47
C THR A 313 14.84 -11.06 23.90
N PRO A 314 14.99 -9.73 23.67
CA PRO A 314 16.18 -9.02 24.09
C PRO A 314 16.25 -8.91 25.60
N ARG A 315 17.49 -8.79 26.12
CA ARG A 315 17.75 -8.44 27.52
C ARG A 315 17.87 -6.94 27.67
N VAL A 316 17.24 -6.38 28.69
CA VAL A 316 17.36 -4.96 29.05
C VAL A 316 18.75 -4.71 29.66
N ASN A 317 19.49 -3.79 29.07
CA ASN A 317 20.82 -3.44 29.53
C ASN A 317 20.78 -2.46 30.73
N LYS A 318 21.96 -2.16 31.32
CA LYS A 318 22.10 -1.24 32.46
C LYS A 318 21.69 0.22 32.13
N GLY A 319 21.59 0.58 30.86
CA GLY A 319 21.12 1.89 30.41
C GLY A 319 19.60 1.95 30.18
N SER A 320 18.85 0.91 30.59
CA SER A 320 17.39 0.81 30.37
C SER A 320 17.01 0.72 28.88
N LEU A 321 17.85 0.07 28.09
CA LEU A 321 17.72 -0.03 26.62
C LEU A 321 17.67 -1.49 26.16
N ILE A 322 16.91 -1.71 25.09
CA ILE A 322 16.87 -2.96 24.33
C ILE A 322 17.29 -2.70 22.87
N GLN A 323 17.84 -3.75 22.24
CA GLN A 323 18.17 -3.74 20.81
C GLN A 323 17.16 -4.59 20.05
N VAL A 324 16.49 -3.99 19.07
CA VAL A 324 15.50 -4.66 18.22
C VAL A 324 15.76 -4.28 16.76
N LEU A 325 16.01 -5.28 15.92
CA LEU A 325 16.29 -5.09 14.47
C LEU A 325 17.39 -4.06 14.16
N GLY A 326 18.43 -4.00 15.04
CA GLY A 326 19.55 -3.07 14.86
C GLY A 326 19.26 -1.61 15.29
N ASN A 327 18.13 -1.38 15.96
CA ASN A 327 17.74 -0.08 16.53
C ASN A 327 17.63 -0.18 18.05
N THR A 328 17.78 0.96 18.72
CA THR A 328 17.77 1.07 20.18
C THR A 328 16.46 1.65 20.68
N TYR A 329 15.84 1.02 21.67
CA TYR A 329 14.61 1.51 22.30
C TYR A 329 14.80 1.54 23.81
N SER A 330 14.32 2.59 24.47
CA SER A 330 14.29 2.59 25.92
C SER A 330 13.07 1.85 26.45
N VAL A 331 13.21 1.24 27.61
CA VAL A 331 12.12 0.63 28.37
C VAL A 331 12.24 1.09 29.83
N HIS A 332 11.21 0.93 30.64
CA HIS A 332 11.23 1.40 32.01
C HIS A 332 12.40 0.78 32.82
N SER A 333 13.09 1.61 33.60
CA SER A 333 14.32 1.23 34.35
C SER A 333 14.15 0.05 35.31
N ARG A 334 12.94 -0.23 35.79
CA ARG A 334 12.63 -1.41 36.61
C ARG A 334 12.84 -2.76 35.88
N LEU A 335 12.93 -2.75 34.56
CA LEU A 335 13.15 -3.94 33.74
C LEU A 335 14.63 -4.23 33.51
N ILE A 336 15.56 -3.42 34.04
CA ILE A 336 17.00 -3.63 33.85
C ILE A 336 17.41 -5.03 34.34
N GLY A 337 18.10 -5.76 33.44
CA GLY A 337 18.54 -7.13 33.70
C GLY A 337 17.56 -8.22 33.28
N GLU A 338 16.29 -7.85 33.05
CA GLU A 338 15.25 -8.79 32.63
C GLU A 338 15.29 -9.08 31.14
N LYS A 339 14.78 -10.26 30.75
CA LYS A 339 14.46 -10.59 29.37
C LYS A 339 13.00 -10.20 29.08
N VAL A 340 12.80 -9.32 28.15
CA VAL A 340 11.47 -8.91 27.72
C VAL A 340 11.11 -9.58 26.39
N THR A 341 9.84 -9.86 26.19
CA THR A 341 9.34 -10.34 24.89
C THR A 341 8.92 -9.12 24.05
N VAL A 342 9.52 -8.96 22.89
CA VAL A 342 9.13 -7.91 21.94
C VAL A 342 8.38 -8.56 20.79
N ARG A 343 7.14 -8.11 20.57
CA ARG A 343 6.33 -8.42 19.39
C ARG A 343 6.58 -7.35 18.34
N VAL A 344 7.09 -7.76 17.20
CA VAL A 344 7.46 -6.85 16.11
C VAL A 344 6.37 -6.89 15.06
N PHE A 345 5.63 -5.80 14.93
CA PHE A 345 4.62 -5.59 13.90
C PHE A 345 5.21 -4.84 12.69
N ALA A 346 4.41 -4.61 11.66
CA ALA A 346 4.84 -3.89 10.47
C ALA A 346 5.18 -2.41 10.78
N ASP A 347 4.42 -1.77 11.65
CA ASP A 347 4.44 -0.33 11.97
C ASP A 347 4.90 -0.01 13.39
N HIS A 348 4.75 -0.94 14.35
CA HIS A 348 5.05 -0.73 15.77
C HIS A 348 5.72 -1.94 16.42
N LEU A 349 6.18 -1.75 17.63
CA LEU A 349 6.72 -2.77 18.52
C LEU A 349 5.91 -2.76 19.82
N GLU A 350 5.61 -3.94 20.33
CA GLU A 350 5.07 -4.09 21.67
C GLU A 350 6.10 -4.79 22.58
N VAL A 351 6.31 -4.23 23.75
CA VAL A 351 7.17 -4.85 24.77
C VAL A 351 6.29 -5.51 25.81
N TRP A 352 6.56 -6.79 26.05
CA TRP A 352 5.80 -7.63 26.99
C TRP A 352 6.71 -8.20 28.06
N TYR A 353 6.25 -8.19 29.30
CA TYR A 353 6.89 -8.82 30.44
C TYR A 353 5.84 -9.52 31.30
N ALA A 354 6.09 -10.76 31.72
CA ALA A 354 5.15 -11.57 32.51
C ALA A 354 3.72 -11.55 31.94
N GLN A 355 3.58 -11.72 30.60
CA GLN A 355 2.32 -11.73 29.85
C GLN A 355 1.54 -10.41 29.85
N LYS A 356 2.11 -9.31 30.35
CA LYS A 356 1.53 -7.97 30.28
C LYS A 356 2.29 -7.12 29.26
N ARG A 357 1.55 -6.38 28.44
CA ARG A 357 2.15 -5.34 27.61
C ARG A 357 2.59 -4.20 28.52
N VAL A 358 3.88 -3.92 28.54
CA VAL A 358 4.49 -2.89 29.38
C VAL A 358 4.76 -1.61 28.62
N ASP A 359 4.90 -1.72 27.27
CA ASP A 359 5.16 -0.57 26.42
C ASP A 359 4.81 -0.82 24.95
N GLN A 360 4.70 0.26 24.17
CA GLN A 360 4.49 0.23 22.72
C GLN A 360 5.23 1.40 22.07
N PHE A 361 5.94 1.14 20.98
CA PHE A 361 6.75 2.13 20.26
C PHE A 361 6.48 2.07 18.75
N PRO A 362 6.59 3.19 18.02
CA PRO A 362 6.68 3.14 16.56
C PRO A 362 7.94 2.36 16.14
N ARG A 363 7.80 1.51 15.14
CA ARG A 363 8.93 0.76 14.58
C ARG A 363 9.85 1.69 13.80
N LEU A 364 11.08 1.86 14.28
CA LEU A 364 12.11 2.63 13.59
C LEU A 364 12.57 1.93 12.30
N ARG A 365 12.70 2.71 11.25
CA ARG A 365 13.10 2.23 9.92
C ARG A 365 14.60 2.35 9.74
N GLY A 366 15.20 1.35 9.08
CA GLY A 366 16.64 1.26 8.91
C GLY A 366 17.34 0.71 10.15
N ARG A 367 18.62 0.97 10.28
CA ARG A 367 19.47 0.50 11.39
C ARG A 367 20.21 1.66 12.03
N GLY A 368 20.62 1.49 13.28
CA GLY A 368 21.42 2.47 14.02
C GLY A 368 20.63 3.64 14.57
N LYS A 369 19.31 3.64 14.44
CA LYS A 369 18.43 4.66 15.02
C LYS A 369 18.07 4.35 16.47
N HIS A 370 17.58 5.35 17.17
CA HIS A 370 17.16 5.23 18.56
C HIS A 370 15.82 5.92 18.80
N HIS A 371 15.10 5.43 19.80
CA HIS A 371 13.90 6.03 20.35
C HIS A 371 13.97 5.90 21.87
N VAL A 372 14.27 6.98 22.55
CA VAL A 372 14.44 7.02 24.00
C VAL A 372 13.35 7.88 24.60
N ASN A 373 12.43 7.23 25.32
CA ASN A 373 11.40 7.92 26.08
C ASN A 373 12.00 8.33 27.44
N TYR A 374 12.08 9.62 27.69
CA TYR A 374 12.64 10.18 28.93
C TYR A 374 11.92 9.70 30.18
N ARG A 375 10.63 9.38 30.12
CA ARG A 375 9.80 8.87 31.23
C ARG A 375 10.34 7.56 31.82
N HIS A 376 11.10 6.81 31.05
CA HIS A 376 11.71 5.56 31.52
C HIS A 376 12.90 5.76 32.48
N ILE A 377 13.56 6.91 32.39
CA ILE A 377 14.84 7.17 33.06
C ILE A 377 14.88 8.49 33.85
N ILE A 378 13.82 9.31 33.80
CA ILE A 378 13.81 10.65 34.38
C ILE A 378 14.15 10.67 35.88
N ASP A 379 13.65 9.77 36.68
CA ASP A 379 13.94 9.68 38.09
C ASP A 379 15.42 9.45 38.40
N TRP A 380 16.11 8.75 37.50
CA TRP A 380 17.53 8.53 37.63
C TRP A 380 18.34 9.72 37.11
N LEU A 381 17.88 10.43 36.09
CA LEU A 381 18.50 11.67 35.63
C LEU A 381 18.42 12.77 36.68
N VAL A 382 17.29 12.95 37.32
CA VAL A 382 17.14 13.91 38.45
C VAL A 382 18.09 13.59 39.59
N ARG A 383 18.29 12.30 39.93
CA ARG A 383 19.27 11.87 40.95
C ARG A 383 20.72 12.02 40.52
N LYS A 384 21.00 12.01 39.22
CA LYS A 384 22.35 12.08 38.65
C LYS A 384 22.40 13.12 37.50
N PRO A 385 22.17 14.40 37.81
CA PRO A 385 22.02 15.44 36.78
C PRO A 385 23.28 15.60 35.91
N GLY A 386 24.47 15.34 36.44
CA GLY A 386 25.72 15.37 35.66
C GLY A 386 25.80 14.33 34.54
N ALA A 387 24.89 13.35 34.50
CA ALA A 387 24.85 12.39 33.39
C ALA A 387 24.14 12.95 32.15
N PHE A 388 23.35 14.01 32.28
CA PHE A 388 22.52 14.56 31.20
C PHE A 388 23.36 15.18 30.08
N GLU A 389 24.39 15.96 30.42
CA GLU A 389 25.17 16.75 29.47
C GLU A 389 25.86 15.88 28.41
N ASN A 390 26.42 14.73 28.83
CA ASN A 390 27.13 13.80 27.97
C ASN A 390 26.31 12.52 27.66
N TYR A 391 24.99 12.56 27.86
CA TYR A 391 24.14 11.41 27.53
C TYR A 391 24.05 11.22 26.02
N ARG A 392 24.40 10.02 25.56
CA ARG A 392 24.43 9.69 24.12
C ARG A 392 23.12 10.00 23.38
N TYR A 393 21.99 9.88 24.05
CA TYR A 393 20.65 10.11 23.50
C TYR A 393 19.99 11.35 24.08
N ARG A 394 20.80 12.38 24.38
CA ARG A 394 20.35 13.63 24.99
C ARG A 394 19.27 14.32 24.16
N GLU A 395 19.37 14.27 22.84
CA GLU A 395 18.42 14.92 21.95
C GLU A 395 17.01 14.33 22.06
N ASP A 396 16.89 13.04 22.39
CA ASP A 396 15.59 12.39 22.64
C ASP A 396 14.95 12.83 23.97
N LEU A 397 15.70 13.56 24.82
CA LEU A 397 15.20 14.07 26.10
C LEU A 397 14.57 15.46 25.96
N PHE A 398 14.39 15.95 24.74
CA PHE A 398 13.65 17.17 24.42
C PHE A 398 12.37 16.79 23.68
N PRO A 399 11.22 16.63 24.40
CA PRO A 399 9.98 16.17 23.76
C PRO A 399 9.49 17.07 22.63
N THR A 400 9.67 18.39 22.80
CA THR A 400 9.33 19.40 21.79
C THR A 400 10.42 20.46 21.66
N SER A 401 10.29 21.32 20.65
CA SER A 401 11.16 22.47 20.48
C SER A 401 11.11 23.45 21.66
N HIS A 402 9.95 23.59 22.33
CA HIS A 402 9.83 24.47 23.49
C HIS A 402 10.64 23.96 24.67
N PHE A 403 10.71 22.66 24.89
CA PHE A 403 11.61 22.07 25.91
C PHE A 403 13.07 22.35 25.60
N ARG A 404 13.48 22.28 24.34
CA ARG A 404 14.84 22.61 23.94
C ARG A 404 15.16 24.09 24.14
N MET A 405 14.28 24.98 23.70
CA MET A 405 14.43 26.42 23.89
C MET A 405 14.46 26.80 25.37
N ALA A 406 13.63 26.15 26.20
CA ALA A 406 13.63 26.35 27.64
C ALA A 406 14.97 25.95 28.27
N TYR A 407 15.55 24.82 27.85
CA TYR A 407 16.89 24.43 28.34
C TYR A 407 17.96 25.45 27.93
N ASP A 408 17.96 25.90 26.67
CA ASP A 408 18.91 26.87 26.16
C ASP A 408 18.78 28.23 26.94
N ALA A 409 17.54 28.69 27.17
CA ALA A 409 17.28 29.89 27.97
C ALA A 409 17.72 29.76 29.43
N LEU A 410 17.63 28.58 30.03
CA LEU A 410 18.18 28.31 31.36
C LEU A 410 19.71 28.34 31.38
N CYS A 411 20.36 27.83 30.34
CA CYS A 411 21.82 27.81 30.20
C CYS A 411 22.41 29.24 30.00
N ASP A 412 21.70 30.12 29.31
CA ASP A 412 22.11 31.50 29.10
C ASP A 412 22.12 32.31 30.42
N ARG A 413 21.32 31.93 31.41
CA ARG A 413 21.09 32.67 32.64
C ARG A 413 21.72 32.06 33.88
N ARG A 414 22.07 30.78 33.82
CA ARG A 414 22.60 30.01 34.97
C ARG A 414 23.83 29.21 34.59
N SER A 415 24.58 28.75 35.58
CA SER A 415 25.60 27.74 35.32
C SER A 415 24.98 26.46 34.75
N ASN A 416 25.67 25.80 33.83
CA ASN A 416 25.18 24.57 33.16
C ASN A 416 24.64 23.52 34.14
N ASN A 417 25.27 23.36 35.29
CA ASN A 417 24.80 22.38 36.31
C ASN A 417 23.48 22.81 36.96
N ALA A 418 23.27 24.09 37.22
CA ALA A 418 22.01 24.61 37.77
C ALA A 418 20.91 24.54 36.70
N ALA A 419 21.17 24.97 35.47
CA ALA A 419 20.25 24.88 34.35
C ALA A 419 19.81 23.43 34.09
N THR A 420 20.75 22.48 34.10
CA THR A 420 20.45 21.06 33.93
C THR A 420 19.53 20.53 35.04
N LYS A 421 19.78 20.89 36.32
CA LYS A 421 18.90 20.46 37.42
C LYS A 421 17.48 20.97 37.24
N ASP A 422 17.34 22.26 36.92
CA ASP A 422 16.04 22.89 36.72
C ASP A 422 15.32 22.28 35.52
N TYR A 423 16.01 22.07 34.43
CA TYR A 423 15.44 21.42 33.25
C TYR A 423 14.96 19.97 33.54
N LEU A 424 15.76 19.18 34.24
CA LEU A 424 15.36 17.82 34.62
C LEU A 424 14.16 17.80 35.55
N GLU A 425 13.99 18.82 36.39
CA GLU A 425 12.80 18.95 37.21
C GLU A 425 11.58 19.34 36.38
N ILE A 426 11.70 20.24 35.39
CA ILE A 426 10.67 20.55 34.40
C ILE A 426 10.25 19.27 33.67
N LEU A 427 11.23 18.51 33.19
CA LEU A 427 11.00 17.27 32.45
C LEU A 427 10.32 16.20 33.34
N ARG A 428 10.65 16.17 34.64
CA ARG A 428 10.00 15.30 35.63
C ARG A 428 8.53 15.69 35.85
N LEU A 429 8.25 16.99 35.98
CA LEU A 429 6.87 17.47 36.09
C LEU A 429 6.07 17.12 34.85
N ALA A 430 6.64 17.29 33.65
CA ALA A 430 6.01 16.89 32.39
C ALA A 430 5.71 15.38 32.33
N ALA A 431 6.61 14.55 32.90
CA ALA A 431 6.42 13.10 32.93
C ALA A 431 5.25 12.66 33.82
N TYR A 432 5.06 13.31 34.96
CA TYR A 432 4.10 12.91 36.01
C TYR A 432 2.76 13.64 35.93
N GLU A 433 2.74 14.87 35.45
CA GLU A 433 1.52 15.66 35.35
C GLU A 433 0.97 15.67 33.92
N SER A 434 1.53 16.48 33.01
CA SER A 434 1.13 16.53 31.62
C SER A 434 2.22 17.14 30.74
N GLU A 435 2.65 16.43 29.72
CA GLU A 435 3.64 16.93 28.75
C GLU A 435 3.06 18.07 27.90
N SER A 436 1.81 17.95 27.46
CA SER A 436 1.15 18.98 26.66
C SER A 436 0.92 20.27 27.45
N ALA A 437 0.45 20.16 28.69
CA ALA A 437 0.29 21.33 29.57
C ALA A 437 1.64 21.99 29.87
N MET A 438 2.68 21.20 30.11
CA MET A 438 4.03 21.72 30.30
C MET A 438 4.55 22.43 29.03
N ASP A 439 4.31 21.88 27.84
CA ASP A 439 4.68 22.54 26.58
C ASP A 439 3.99 23.90 26.40
N ASP A 440 2.69 23.98 26.77
CA ASP A 440 1.95 25.25 26.77
C ASP A 440 2.50 26.26 27.77
N VAL A 441 2.87 25.82 29.00
CA VAL A 441 3.55 26.67 29.99
C VAL A 441 4.88 27.18 29.43
N LEU A 442 5.71 26.30 28.91
CA LEU A 442 7.01 26.68 28.36
C LEU A 442 6.84 27.65 27.19
N ARG A 443 5.89 27.41 26.30
CA ARG A 443 5.57 28.32 25.20
C ARG A 443 5.13 29.70 25.69
N LYS A 444 4.32 29.76 26.75
CA LYS A 444 3.91 31.03 27.39
C LYS A 444 5.12 31.77 27.95
N LEU A 445 5.90 31.12 28.81
CA LEU A 445 7.07 31.69 29.43
C LEU A 445 8.13 32.17 28.44
N LEU A 446 8.35 31.42 27.35
CA LEU A 446 9.26 31.81 26.27
C LEU A 446 8.79 33.04 25.49
N ARG A 447 7.49 33.32 25.41
CA ARG A 447 6.92 34.52 24.79
C ARG A 447 6.96 35.75 25.69
N GLU A 448 6.77 35.55 26.99
CA GLU A 448 6.75 36.59 28.00
C GLU A 448 8.17 37.01 28.47
N ASP A 449 9.20 36.37 27.91
CA ASP A 449 10.60 36.48 28.29
C ASP A 449 11.27 37.84 27.97
N ALA A 450 10.49 38.85 27.67
CA ALA A 450 10.97 40.24 27.61
C ALA A 450 11.19 40.89 29.01
N SER A 451 10.77 40.22 30.11
CA SER A 451 10.98 40.68 31.46
C SER A 451 12.19 39.99 32.12
N GLU A 452 13.05 40.74 32.76
CA GLU A 452 14.29 40.30 33.44
C GLU A 452 14.06 39.30 34.59
N GLU A 453 12.82 38.90 34.86
CA GLU A 453 12.49 37.95 35.94
C GLU A 453 12.91 36.52 35.54
N MET A 454 13.77 35.96 36.37
CA MET A 454 14.36 34.66 36.22
C MET A 454 13.30 33.54 36.45
N TRP A 455 13.16 32.63 35.47
CA TRP A 455 12.31 31.45 35.68
C TRP A 455 12.75 30.64 36.87
N THR A 456 11.83 30.41 37.78
CA THR A 456 12.01 29.50 38.90
C THR A 456 11.14 28.26 38.71
N ILE A 457 11.54 27.14 39.30
CA ILE A 457 10.73 25.91 39.26
C ILE A 457 9.38 26.13 39.91
N GLU A 458 9.32 27.01 40.93
CA GLU A 458 8.07 27.40 41.58
C GLU A 458 7.13 28.12 40.63
N LEU A 459 7.63 29.02 39.80
CA LEU A 459 6.84 29.70 38.77
C LEU A 459 6.28 28.68 37.77
N VAL A 460 7.11 27.78 37.24
CA VAL A 460 6.68 26.72 36.31
C VAL A 460 5.61 25.83 36.95
N ARG A 461 5.76 25.46 38.23
CA ARG A 461 4.75 24.67 38.96
C ARG A 461 3.45 25.42 39.16
N THR A 462 3.51 26.72 39.49
CA THR A 462 2.34 27.56 39.67
C THR A 462 1.57 27.70 38.35
N GLU A 463 2.24 28.00 37.25
CA GLU A 463 1.64 28.10 35.92
C GLU A 463 1.04 26.75 35.47
N LEU A 464 1.75 25.65 35.70
CA LEU A 464 1.25 24.32 35.37
C LEU A 464 -0.02 23.98 36.16
N ARG A 465 -0.05 24.27 37.47
CA ARG A 465 -1.24 24.08 38.31
C ARG A 465 -2.40 24.95 37.83
N ALA A 466 -2.16 26.23 37.55
CA ALA A 466 -3.18 27.14 37.06
C ALA A 466 -3.81 26.65 35.75
N LEU A 467 -3.02 26.07 34.85
CA LEU A 467 -3.53 25.44 33.62
C LEU A 467 -4.30 24.14 33.89
N CYS A 468 -3.83 23.31 34.81
CA CYS A 468 -4.50 22.06 35.17
C CYS A 468 -5.77 22.30 36.01
N GLU A 469 -5.78 23.29 36.89
CA GLU A 469 -6.96 23.69 37.72
C GLU A 469 -7.98 24.50 36.90
N GLY A 470 -7.56 25.23 35.85
CA GLY A 470 -8.44 25.93 34.92
C GLY A 470 -9.22 25.00 33.97
N VAL A 471 -8.85 23.73 33.92
CA VAL A 471 -9.56 22.63 33.22
C VAL A 471 -10.37 21.82 34.24
N LEU A 472 -10.93 22.45 35.26
CA LEU A 472 -12.08 21.84 35.92
C LEU A 472 -13.16 21.75 34.84
N PRO A 473 -13.70 20.55 34.53
CA PRO A 473 -14.89 20.48 33.74
C PRO A 473 -15.88 21.44 34.37
N SER A 474 -16.42 22.38 33.58
CA SER A 474 -17.56 23.18 34.05
C SER A 474 -18.44 22.24 34.85
N PRO A 475 -18.86 22.59 36.08
CA PRO A 475 -19.73 21.71 36.81
C PRO A 475 -20.81 21.35 35.80
N VAL A 476 -20.92 20.07 35.53
CA VAL A 476 -22.00 19.55 34.69
C VAL A 476 -23.22 20.11 35.37
N THR A 477 -23.77 21.20 34.79
CA THR A 477 -25.03 21.76 35.24
C THR A 477 -25.95 20.58 35.32
N ASP A 478 -26.43 20.30 36.56
CA ASP A 478 -27.35 19.23 36.88
C ASP A 478 -27.99 18.65 35.61
N VAL A 479 -27.40 17.58 35.08
CA VAL A 479 -28.14 16.70 34.20
C VAL A 479 -29.14 16.09 35.17
N GLN A 480 -30.33 16.66 35.24
CA GLN A 480 -31.48 15.94 35.74
C GLN A 480 -31.56 14.71 34.87
N ILE A 481 -30.98 13.63 35.36
CA ILE A 481 -31.29 12.31 34.88
C ILE A 481 -32.72 12.11 35.36
N ASP A 482 -33.70 12.31 34.46
CA ASP A 482 -35.05 11.88 34.71
C ASP A 482 -34.93 10.43 35.19
N GLU A 483 -35.51 10.16 36.38
CA GLU A 483 -35.52 8.80 36.90
C GLU A 483 -36.08 7.92 35.78
N VAL A 484 -35.26 6.98 35.31
CA VAL A 484 -35.68 6.02 34.30
C VAL A 484 -36.85 5.27 34.89
N ASP A 485 -38.06 5.47 34.37
CA ASP A 485 -39.24 4.76 34.82
C ASP A 485 -39.07 3.27 34.46
N LEU A 486 -38.64 2.50 35.45
CA LEU A 486 -38.42 1.06 35.29
C LEU A 486 -39.69 0.28 34.90
N ASN A 487 -40.89 0.90 35.10
CA ASN A 487 -42.16 0.30 34.71
C ASN A 487 -42.31 0.18 33.18
N GLU A 488 -41.62 0.99 32.38
CA GLU A 488 -41.56 0.79 30.92
C GLU A 488 -40.83 -0.51 30.55
N PHE A 489 -39.88 -0.96 31.35
CA PHE A 489 -39.17 -2.21 31.13
C PHE A 489 -39.95 -3.44 31.61
N ASP A 490 -40.80 -3.28 32.61
CA ASP A 490 -41.70 -4.35 33.07
C ASP A 490 -42.72 -4.73 31.99
N GLN A 491 -43.17 -3.80 31.16
CA GLN A 491 -44.03 -4.09 30.00
C GLN A 491 -43.33 -4.98 28.94
N LEU A 492 -42.01 -4.88 28.78
CA LEU A 492 -41.25 -5.77 27.91
C LEU A 492 -41.13 -7.20 28.45
N LEU A 493 -41.22 -7.37 29.77
CA LEU A 493 -41.23 -8.69 30.41
C LEU A 493 -42.60 -9.34 30.31
N ASP A 494 -43.69 -8.58 30.34
CA ASP A 494 -45.05 -9.08 30.14
C ASP A 494 -45.29 -9.55 28.68
N ASP A 495 -44.67 -8.90 27.70
CA ASP A 495 -44.74 -9.33 26.29
C ASP A 495 -43.98 -10.64 26.02
N VAL A 496 -42.94 -10.95 26.82
CA VAL A 496 -42.17 -12.19 26.71
C VAL A 496 -42.92 -13.37 27.33
N THR A 497 -43.78 -13.15 28.30
CA THR A 497 -44.61 -14.19 28.94
C THR A 497 -45.82 -14.60 28.11
N GLN A 498 -46.17 -13.90 27.03
CA GLN A 498 -47.23 -14.28 26.06
C GLN A 498 -46.74 -15.10 24.87
N LEU A 499 -45.44 -15.34 24.77
CA LEU A 499 -44.94 -16.35 23.81
C LEU A 499 -45.19 -17.72 24.39
N GLU A 500 -46.27 -18.37 23.95
CA GLU A 500 -46.53 -19.79 24.17
C GLU A 500 -45.30 -20.59 23.77
N ILE A 501 -44.58 -21.10 24.78
CA ILE A 501 -43.53 -22.11 24.56
C ILE A 501 -44.31 -23.38 24.16
N PRO A 502 -44.08 -23.94 22.96
CA PRO A 502 -44.67 -25.25 22.63
C PRO A 502 -44.13 -26.26 23.63
N ASP A 503 -45.02 -26.98 24.29
CA ASP A 503 -44.69 -28.13 25.13
C ASP A 503 -43.82 -29.10 24.33
N LEU A 504 -42.54 -29.10 24.55
CA LEU A 504 -41.64 -30.17 24.12
C LEU A 504 -41.73 -31.31 25.15
N GLU A 505 -42.80 -32.07 25.08
CA GLU A 505 -42.78 -33.47 25.50
C GLU A 505 -41.99 -34.28 24.47
N ASP A 506 -40.69 -34.34 24.62
CA ASP A 506 -39.82 -35.41 24.16
C ASP A 506 -38.57 -35.45 25.02
N LYS A 507 -38.69 -36.13 26.15
CA LYS A 507 -37.61 -36.55 27.04
C LYS A 507 -36.95 -37.82 26.47
N GLU A 508 -36.26 -37.76 25.37
CA GLU A 508 -35.45 -38.91 24.91
C GLU A 508 -34.20 -38.59 24.07
N VAL A 509 -33.68 -37.36 24.09
CA VAL A 509 -32.47 -37.05 23.27
C VAL A 509 -31.32 -36.36 24.08
N PHE A 510 -31.38 -36.36 25.40
CA PHE A 510 -30.34 -35.66 26.19
C PHE A 510 -29.44 -36.54 27.06
N ASP A 511 -29.54 -37.88 26.96
CA ASP A 511 -28.72 -38.81 27.77
C ASP A 511 -27.49 -39.41 27.06
N ASP A 512 -27.20 -39.05 25.82
CA ASP A 512 -26.06 -39.64 25.09
C ASP A 512 -24.80 -38.74 24.96
N TYR A 513 -24.73 -37.60 25.69
CA TYR A 513 -23.57 -36.72 25.54
C TYR A 513 -22.74 -36.46 26.82
N TYR A 514 -23.11 -37.04 27.98
CA TYR A 514 -22.32 -36.95 29.21
C TYR A 514 -22.31 -38.27 29.98
N GLY A 515 -21.57 -39.24 29.44
CA GLY A 515 -21.39 -40.48 30.16
C GLY A 515 -20.28 -41.34 29.60
N HIS A 516 -19.01 -40.92 29.79
CA HIS A 516 -17.87 -41.86 29.85
C HIS A 516 -16.62 -41.10 30.21
N GLU A 517 -16.44 -40.83 31.51
CA GLU A 517 -15.14 -40.77 32.16
C GLU A 517 -15.33 -40.90 33.66
N ALA A 518 -15.32 -42.14 34.10
CA ALA A 518 -14.85 -42.48 35.46
C ALA A 518 -14.55 -43.96 35.53
N ASN A 519 -13.34 -44.24 35.88
CA ASN A 519 -12.86 -45.49 36.51
C ASN A 519 -12.44 -46.65 35.60
N THR A 520 -11.11 -46.80 35.43
CA THR A 520 -10.43 -48.00 35.87
C THR A 520 -8.93 -47.66 36.05
N GLY A 521 -8.52 -47.58 37.32
CA GLY A 521 -7.15 -47.80 37.69
C GLY A 521 -6.88 -49.30 37.70
N GLU A 522 -5.76 -49.66 37.10
CA GLU A 522 -5.01 -50.86 37.51
C GLU A 522 -3.55 -50.70 37.10
N SER A 523 -2.74 -50.78 38.12
CA SER A 523 -1.30 -50.98 38.11
C SER A 523 -0.93 -52.30 37.44
N ILE A 524 0.12 -52.32 36.64
CA ILE A 524 1.08 -53.43 36.67
C ILE A 524 2.49 -52.97 36.28
N ALA A 525 3.39 -53.44 37.08
CA ALA A 525 4.82 -53.20 37.12
C ALA A 525 5.60 -53.78 35.92
N GLY A 526 6.74 -53.15 35.64
CA GLY A 526 8.07 -53.76 35.46
C GLY A 526 8.32 -54.51 34.15
N THR A 527 9.28 -54.05 33.39
CA THR A 527 10.59 -54.75 33.25
C THR A 527 11.49 -53.97 32.26
N SER A 528 12.62 -53.70 32.76
CA SER A 528 13.96 -53.49 32.20
C SER A 528 14.30 -54.16 30.84
N GLY A 529 15.14 -53.46 30.04
CA GLY A 529 15.94 -54.07 28.96
C GLY A 529 16.53 -53.01 28.02
N THR A 530 17.62 -52.39 28.35
CA THR A 530 19.00 -52.55 27.82
C THR A 530 19.18 -52.22 26.32
N VAL A 531 19.81 -51.05 26.03
CA VAL A 531 21.17 -50.77 25.47
C VAL A 531 21.48 -51.21 24.02
N VAL A 532 21.71 -50.17 23.20
CA VAL A 532 22.88 -49.86 22.30
C VAL A 532 23.18 -50.82 21.10
N PRO A 533 23.73 -50.38 19.96
CA PRO A 533 24.49 -49.15 19.74
C PRO A 533 23.86 -48.12 18.78
#